data_1550700e174895fa18f41e85c472f8d8
#
_entry.id   1550700e174895fa18f41e85c472f8d8
#
_cell.length_a   1.000
_cell.length_b   1.000
_cell.length_c   1.000
_cell.angle_alpha   90.00
_cell.angle_beta   90.00
_cell.angle_gamma   90.00
#
_symmetry.space_group_name_H-M   'P 1'
#
loop_
_entity.id
_entity.type
_entity.pdbx_description
1 polymer ?
#
loop_
_entity_poly.entity_id
_entity_poly.type
_entity_poly.pdbx_seq_one_letter_code
_entity_poly.pdbx_strand_id
1 'polypeptide(L)'
;PAYNWWNEALHGVARAGTATMFPQAIGLAAMFDEEYLKTVAEVIATEARAKYNMQSAQGDRDIYKGLTLWSPNVNIFRDPRWGRGHETYGEDPYLTSRLGVAFIKGLQGDGEYLKTAACAKHFAVHSGPEGKRHEFDAHASQKDLWETYLPAFEAAVKEAGVESVMGAYNRTNGEPCCGSKTLLKDILRDTWGFEGHVVSDCWAICDFHQTHHV
;
A
#
# COMPACT_ATOMS: atom_id res chain seq x y z
N PRO A 1 24.43 -5.42 1.26
CA PRO A 1 24.17 -4.78 2.54
C PRO A 1 22.95 -5.36 3.21
N ALA A 2 22.95 -5.48 4.55
CA ALA A 2 21.79 -5.93 5.29
C ALA A 2 20.75 -4.82 5.29
N TYR A 3 19.57 -5.12 4.76
CA TYR A 3 18.42 -4.23 4.71
C TYR A 3 17.14 -5.03 4.80
N ASN A 4 16.20 -4.63 5.65
CA ASN A 4 14.88 -5.24 5.72
C ASN A 4 13.84 -4.29 5.11
N TRP A 5 13.15 -4.75 4.08
CA TRP A 5 12.15 -3.98 3.33
C TRP A 5 10.76 -3.99 3.96
N TRP A 6 10.57 -4.68 5.08
CA TRP A 6 9.28 -4.73 5.75
C TRP A 6 9.21 -3.71 6.87
N ASN A 7 8.53 -2.62 6.63
CA ASN A 7 8.12 -1.66 7.64
C ASN A 7 6.69 -1.19 7.35
N GLU A 8 6.03 -0.62 8.33
CA GLU A 8 4.63 -0.21 8.24
C GLU A 8 4.43 1.18 8.81
N ALA A 9 3.57 1.97 8.16
CA ALA A 9 3.33 3.34 8.58
C ALA A 9 1.98 3.91 8.11
N LEU A 10 0.88 3.14 8.26
CA LEU A 10 -0.45 3.56 7.83
C LEU A 10 -0.94 4.85 8.53
N HIS A 11 -0.60 5.03 9.80
CA HIS A 11 -0.94 6.22 10.59
C HIS A 11 0.13 6.56 11.65
N GLY A 12 1.38 6.31 11.32
CA GLY A 12 2.57 6.45 12.17
C GLY A 12 3.51 5.27 11.99
N VAL A 13 4.80 5.45 12.26
CA VAL A 13 5.79 4.36 12.14
C VAL A 13 5.46 3.25 13.14
N ALA A 14 5.20 2.05 12.64
CA ALA A 14 4.75 0.93 13.43
C ALA A 14 5.90 0.14 14.08
N ARG A 15 5.65 -0.45 15.23
CA ARG A 15 6.35 -1.56 15.91
C ARG A 15 7.79 -1.35 16.36
N ALA A 16 8.59 -0.53 15.71
CA ALA A 16 10.01 -0.35 16.07
C ALA A 16 10.22 0.72 17.14
N GLY A 17 9.59 0.59 18.30
CA GLY A 17 9.64 1.54 19.41
C GLY A 17 8.61 2.67 19.28
N THR A 18 8.80 3.76 20.03
CA THR A 18 7.84 4.89 20.08
C THR A 18 7.92 5.75 18.84
N ALA A 19 6.76 6.18 18.33
CA ALA A 19 6.59 7.16 17.27
C ALA A 19 5.25 7.91 17.47
N THR A 20 5.05 9.00 16.74
CA THR A 20 3.76 9.70 16.74
C THR A 20 2.68 8.81 16.13
N MET A 21 1.57 8.64 16.84
CA MET A 21 0.40 7.93 16.35
C MET A 21 -0.67 8.92 15.96
N PHE A 22 -1.00 8.92 14.68
CA PHE A 22 -2.11 9.68 14.11
C PHE A 22 -3.41 8.87 14.15
N PRO A 23 -4.59 9.48 13.90
CA PRO A 23 -5.82 8.72 13.69
C PRO A 23 -5.68 7.67 12.57
N GLN A 24 -6.52 6.65 12.61
CA GLN A 24 -6.60 5.66 11.52
C GLN A 24 -6.89 6.34 10.18
N ALA A 25 -6.48 5.72 9.07
CA ALA A 25 -6.59 6.31 7.73
C ALA A 25 -8.03 6.77 7.40
N ILE A 26 -9.05 6.00 7.79
CA ILE A 26 -10.46 6.38 7.60
C ILE A 26 -10.83 7.68 8.36
N GLY A 27 -10.25 7.87 9.54
CA GLY A 27 -10.43 9.10 10.32
C GLY A 27 -9.68 10.28 9.71
N LEU A 28 -8.48 10.07 9.18
CA LEU A 28 -7.73 11.08 8.45
C LEU A 28 -8.46 11.47 7.14
N ALA A 29 -9.07 10.52 6.45
CA ALA A 29 -9.83 10.78 5.24
C ALA A 29 -11.06 11.68 5.48
N ALA A 30 -11.67 11.59 6.67
CA ALA A 30 -12.81 12.42 7.04
C ALA A 30 -12.51 13.92 7.13
N MET A 31 -11.25 14.33 7.08
CA MET A 31 -10.85 15.73 7.00
C MET A 31 -11.08 16.32 5.60
N PHE A 32 -11.08 15.51 4.55
CA PHE A 32 -11.12 15.94 3.15
C PHE A 32 -10.03 16.97 2.80
N ASP A 33 -8.83 16.82 3.40
CA ASP A 33 -7.72 17.77 3.29
C ASP A 33 -6.45 17.06 2.83
N GLU A 34 -6.11 17.17 1.55
CA GLU A 34 -4.94 16.58 0.93
C GLU A 34 -3.63 17.15 1.47
N GLU A 35 -3.58 18.48 1.67
CA GLU A 35 -2.37 19.17 2.13
C GLU A 35 -2.03 18.78 3.56
N TYR A 36 -3.04 18.71 4.43
CA TYR A 36 -2.82 18.28 5.79
C TYR A 36 -2.40 16.80 5.87
N LEU A 37 -3.02 15.92 5.05
CA LEU A 37 -2.63 14.52 4.99
C LEU A 37 -1.19 14.34 4.49
N LYS A 38 -0.77 15.14 3.50
CA LYS A 38 0.63 15.19 3.05
C LYS A 38 1.56 15.57 4.20
N THR A 39 1.21 16.59 4.98
CA THR A 39 1.98 17.03 6.16
C THR A 39 2.10 15.89 7.19
N VAL A 40 1.03 15.15 7.47
CA VAL A 40 1.06 13.97 8.34
C VAL A 40 2.07 12.93 7.82
N ALA A 41 2.04 12.65 6.51
CA ALA A 41 2.96 11.70 5.89
C ALA A 41 4.42 12.17 5.95
N GLU A 42 4.67 13.47 5.81
CA GLU A 42 6.01 14.07 5.96
C GLU A 42 6.58 13.91 7.38
N VAL A 43 5.74 14.04 8.40
CA VAL A 43 6.13 13.75 9.80
C VAL A 43 6.47 12.27 9.96
N ILE A 44 5.62 11.38 9.47
CA ILE A 44 5.85 9.93 9.50
C ILE A 44 7.18 9.57 8.83
N ALA A 45 7.44 10.10 7.64
CA ALA A 45 8.69 9.86 6.91
C ALA A 45 9.91 10.40 7.67
N THR A 46 9.79 11.55 8.33
CA THR A 46 10.85 12.13 9.16
C THR A 46 11.19 11.23 10.34
N GLU A 47 10.17 10.76 11.06
CA GLU A 47 10.36 9.84 12.18
C GLU A 47 10.94 8.50 11.72
N ALA A 48 10.47 7.94 10.61
CA ALA A 48 11.01 6.71 10.03
C ALA A 48 12.50 6.86 9.69
N ARG A 49 12.87 7.96 9.07
CA ARG A 49 14.27 8.27 8.72
C ARG A 49 15.14 8.44 9.96
N ALA A 50 14.68 9.16 10.96
CA ALA A 50 15.41 9.37 12.21
C ALA A 50 15.65 8.02 12.94
N LYS A 51 14.63 7.18 13.05
CA LYS A 51 14.70 5.84 13.66
C LYS A 51 15.69 4.95 12.89
N TYR A 52 15.58 4.91 11.55
CA TYR A 52 16.48 4.16 10.70
C TYR A 52 17.95 4.58 10.89
N ASN A 53 18.22 5.89 10.90
CA ASN A 53 19.58 6.40 11.05
C ASN A 53 20.20 5.98 12.39
N MET A 54 19.44 6.08 13.48
CA MET A 54 19.92 5.66 14.81
C MET A 54 20.14 4.16 14.89
N GLN A 55 19.18 3.36 14.46
CA GLN A 55 19.23 1.90 14.55
C GLN A 55 20.32 1.32 13.64
N SER A 56 20.41 1.80 12.40
CA SER A 56 21.42 1.34 11.44
C SER A 56 22.85 1.70 11.85
N ALA A 57 23.06 2.84 12.52
CA ALA A 57 24.35 3.21 13.09
C ALA A 57 24.81 2.24 14.19
N GLN A 58 23.86 1.60 14.88
CA GLN A 58 24.12 0.55 15.88
C GLN A 58 24.20 -0.86 15.27
N GLY A 59 24.10 -0.98 13.93
CA GLY A 59 24.08 -2.27 13.23
C GLY A 59 22.73 -2.98 13.24
N ASP A 60 21.68 -2.37 13.82
CA ASP A 60 20.35 -2.93 13.91
C ASP A 60 19.56 -2.63 12.62
N ARG A 61 19.37 -3.64 11.79
CA ARG A 61 18.69 -3.59 10.49
C ARG A 61 17.61 -4.67 10.38
N ASP A 62 16.96 -4.96 11.49
CA ASP A 62 15.93 -5.99 11.57
C ASP A 62 14.59 -5.54 10.97
N ILE A 63 13.61 -6.41 10.99
CA ILE A 63 12.22 -6.17 10.58
C ILE A 63 11.65 -4.90 11.25
N TYR A 64 10.85 -4.14 10.55
CA TYR A 64 10.26 -2.84 10.96
C TYR A 64 11.26 -1.70 11.19
N LYS A 65 12.49 -1.82 10.70
CA LYS A 65 13.54 -0.82 10.88
C LYS A 65 14.07 -0.26 9.56
N GLY A 66 13.53 -0.72 8.44
CA GLY A 66 13.85 -0.21 7.10
C GLY A 66 13.09 1.05 6.73
N LEU A 67 13.33 1.53 5.51
CA LEU A 67 12.72 2.75 4.95
C LEU A 67 11.71 2.46 3.85
N THR A 68 11.36 1.20 3.61
CA THR A 68 10.25 0.80 2.75
C THR A 68 9.01 0.64 3.62
N LEU A 69 8.08 1.57 3.47
CA LEU A 69 6.86 1.63 4.28
C LEU A 69 5.70 1.04 3.48
N TRP A 70 5.12 -0.04 3.97
CA TRP A 70 3.98 -0.71 3.33
C TRP A 70 2.69 0.08 3.54
N SER A 71 2.66 1.26 2.96
CA SER A 71 1.63 2.30 3.07
C SER A 71 1.64 3.20 1.84
N PRO A 72 0.48 3.72 1.40
CA PRO A 72 -0.86 3.64 1.97
C PRO A 72 -1.64 2.39 1.53
N ASN A 73 -2.74 2.09 2.27
CA ASN A 73 -3.77 1.18 1.80
C ASN A 73 -4.81 1.97 0.98
N VAL A 74 -4.79 1.79 -0.34
CA VAL A 74 -5.70 2.46 -1.29
C VAL A 74 -6.82 1.55 -1.80
N ASN A 75 -7.10 0.45 -1.11
CA ASN A 75 -8.25 -0.40 -1.42
C ASN A 75 -9.57 0.34 -1.14
N ILE A 76 -10.61 0.00 -1.91
CA ILE A 76 -11.93 0.55 -1.74
C ILE A 76 -12.70 -0.18 -0.64
N PHE A 77 -13.20 0.56 0.36
CA PHE A 77 -13.99 0.03 1.46
C PHE A 77 -15.44 -0.20 1.02
N ARG A 78 -15.69 -1.29 0.30
CA ARG A 78 -16.99 -1.58 -0.33
C ARG A 78 -18.00 -2.29 0.58
N ASP A 79 -17.57 -2.90 1.68
CA ASP A 79 -18.43 -3.66 2.59
C ASP A 79 -18.01 -3.38 4.05
N PRO A 80 -18.90 -2.89 4.91
CA PRO A 80 -18.58 -2.55 6.30
C PRO A 80 -18.17 -3.76 7.15
N ARG A 81 -18.42 -4.98 6.69
CA ARG A 81 -17.97 -6.21 7.36
C ARG A 81 -16.51 -6.55 7.11
N TRP A 82 -15.86 -5.88 6.17
CA TRP A 82 -14.44 -6.10 5.93
C TRP A 82 -13.60 -5.61 7.10
N GLY A 83 -12.81 -6.51 7.71
CA GLY A 83 -12.07 -6.26 8.94
C GLY A 83 -10.95 -5.21 8.86
N ARG A 84 -10.53 -4.81 7.65
CA ARG A 84 -9.46 -3.82 7.41
C ARG A 84 -9.94 -2.50 6.82
N GLY A 85 -11.25 -2.26 6.81
CA GLY A 85 -11.82 -1.02 6.26
C GLY A 85 -11.27 0.26 6.90
N HIS A 86 -10.95 0.24 8.19
CA HIS A 86 -10.38 1.38 8.92
C HIS A 86 -8.98 1.79 8.44
N GLU A 87 -8.27 0.91 7.76
CA GLU A 87 -6.96 1.20 7.17
C GLU A 87 -7.03 2.01 5.87
N THR A 88 -8.25 2.20 5.30
CA THR A 88 -8.47 2.81 4.00
C THR A 88 -8.97 4.25 4.10
N TYR A 89 -9.00 4.93 2.96
CA TYR A 89 -9.56 6.29 2.85
C TYR A 89 -11.06 6.30 2.54
N GLY A 90 -11.73 5.14 2.48
CA GLY A 90 -13.16 5.02 2.30
C GLY A 90 -13.57 4.31 1.02
N GLU A 91 -14.80 4.57 0.58
CA GLU A 91 -15.44 3.87 -0.54
C GLU A 91 -15.34 4.60 -1.88
N ASP A 92 -14.99 5.90 -1.88
CA ASP A 92 -14.92 6.71 -3.09
C ASP A 92 -13.56 6.61 -3.78
N PRO A 93 -13.51 6.21 -5.07
CA PRO A 93 -12.26 6.03 -5.80
C PRO A 93 -11.50 7.35 -6.03
N TYR A 94 -12.20 8.47 -6.21
CA TYR A 94 -11.57 9.76 -6.43
C TYR A 94 -10.93 10.28 -5.14
N LEU A 95 -11.67 10.29 -4.03
CA LEU A 95 -11.13 10.69 -2.73
C LEU A 95 -9.92 9.82 -2.35
N THR A 96 -10.04 8.50 -2.53
CA THR A 96 -8.94 7.56 -2.26
C THR A 96 -7.72 7.86 -3.13
N SER A 97 -7.92 8.20 -4.41
CA SER A 97 -6.84 8.59 -5.31
C SER A 97 -6.14 9.86 -4.84
N ARG A 98 -6.89 10.90 -4.51
CA ARG A 98 -6.33 12.19 -4.08
C ARG A 98 -5.53 12.06 -2.78
N LEU A 99 -6.14 11.43 -1.77
CA LEU A 99 -5.51 11.22 -0.47
C LEU A 99 -4.31 10.26 -0.57
N GLY A 100 -4.43 9.19 -1.38
CA GLY A 100 -3.33 8.27 -1.65
C GLY A 100 -2.12 8.95 -2.27
N VAL A 101 -2.34 9.80 -3.29
CA VAL A 101 -1.28 10.60 -3.93
C VAL A 101 -0.62 11.55 -2.94
N ALA A 102 -1.41 12.27 -2.13
CA ALA A 102 -0.89 13.19 -1.12
C ALA A 102 -0.03 12.46 -0.08
N PHE A 103 -0.50 11.32 0.42
CA PHE A 103 0.23 10.53 1.41
C PHE A 103 1.54 9.96 0.84
N ILE A 104 1.52 9.42 -0.38
CA ILE A 104 2.73 8.91 -1.05
C ILE A 104 3.76 10.02 -1.23
N LYS A 105 3.35 11.19 -1.74
CA LYS A 105 4.25 12.35 -1.92
C LYS A 105 4.85 12.80 -0.60
N GLY A 106 4.07 12.83 0.48
CA GLY A 106 4.58 13.15 1.81
C GLY A 106 5.59 12.13 2.34
N LEU A 107 5.34 10.83 2.14
CA LEU A 107 6.28 9.77 2.53
C LEU A 107 7.59 9.82 1.74
N GLN A 108 7.51 10.00 0.42
CA GLN A 108 8.66 9.94 -0.48
C GLN A 108 9.47 11.23 -0.49
N GLY A 109 8.81 12.37 -0.22
CA GLY A 109 9.44 13.68 -0.31
C GLY A 109 9.72 14.10 -1.76
N ASP A 110 10.35 15.25 -1.92
CA ASP A 110 10.67 15.90 -3.20
C ASP A 110 12.17 16.08 -3.44
N GLY A 111 13.02 15.43 -2.64
CA GLY A 111 14.47 15.47 -2.77
C GLY A 111 15.00 14.60 -3.90
N GLU A 112 16.31 14.72 -4.15
CA GLU A 112 17.04 13.88 -5.12
C GLU A 112 16.91 12.37 -4.80
N TYR A 113 16.84 12.03 -3.51
CA TYR A 113 16.65 10.69 -3.01
C TYR A 113 15.36 10.60 -2.20
N LEU A 114 14.66 9.48 -2.31
CA LEU A 114 13.45 9.25 -1.53
C LEU A 114 13.76 9.34 -0.02
N LYS A 115 12.90 10.07 0.70
CA LYS A 115 12.96 10.14 2.15
C LYS A 115 12.62 8.78 2.78
N THR A 116 11.53 8.17 2.30
CA THR A 116 11.15 6.77 2.48
C THR A 116 10.52 6.26 1.19
N ALA A 117 10.48 4.95 0.99
CA ALA A 117 9.78 4.35 -0.13
C ALA A 117 8.34 4.01 0.30
N ALA A 118 7.35 4.57 -0.39
CA ALA A 118 5.95 4.23 -0.19
C ALA A 118 5.58 2.95 -0.97
N CYS A 119 4.55 2.23 -0.50
CA CYS A 119 4.05 1.02 -1.13
C CYS A 119 2.52 1.07 -1.19
N ALA A 120 1.96 1.28 -2.37
CA ALA A 120 0.51 1.23 -2.56
C ALA A 120 0.00 -0.21 -2.45
N LYS A 121 -0.99 -0.44 -1.60
CA LYS A 121 -1.49 -1.78 -1.31
C LYS A 121 -3.00 -1.82 -1.17
N HIS A 122 -3.61 -2.97 -1.35
CA HIS A 122 -3.12 -4.26 -1.84
C HIS A 122 -3.66 -4.46 -3.26
N PHE A 123 -2.81 -4.62 -4.22
CA PHE A 123 -3.16 -4.61 -5.64
C PHE A 123 -3.75 -5.97 -6.06
N ALA A 124 -5.07 -6.05 -6.46
CA ALA A 124 -5.90 -4.87 -6.63
C ALA A 124 -7.23 -4.91 -5.85
N VAL A 125 -8.04 -5.97 -5.91
CA VAL A 125 -9.38 -6.04 -5.31
C VAL A 125 -9.32 -6.85 -4.02
N HIS A 126 -8.84 -6.24 -2.93
CA HIS A 126 -8.56 -6.95 -1.68
C HIS A 126 -9.69 -6.90 -0.64
N SER A 127 -10.69 -6.04 -0.78
CA SER A 127 -11.76 -5.83 0.19
C SER A 127 -12.82 -6.96 0.22
N GLY A 128 -12.37 -8.19 0.41
CA GLY A 128 -13.20 -9.38 0.57
C GLY A 128 -13.39 -9.79 2.03
N PRO A 129 -14.02 -10.95 2.29
CA PRO A 129 -14.14 -11.48 3.65
C PRO A 129 -12.77 -11.71 4.28
N GLU A 130 -12.48 -11.04 5.39
CA GLU A 130 -11.14 -11.07 6.01
C GLU A 130 -10.70 -12.49 6.39
N GLY A 131 -11.60 -13.31 6.92
CA GLY A 131 -11.32 -14.70 7.29
C GLY A 131 -11.00 -15.62 6.09
N LYS A 132 -11.21 -15.15 4.87
CA LYS A 132 -10.98 -15.87 3.62
C LYS A 132 -9.96 -15.21 2.71
N ARG A 133 -9.21 -14.23 3.19
CA ARG A 133 -8.32 -13.42 2.36
C ARG A 133 -7.30 -14.23 1.55
N HIS A 134 -6.89 -15.41 2.04
CA HIS A 134 -5.93 -16.29 1.40
C HIS A 134 -6.53 -17.18 0.29
N GLU A 135 -7.85 -17.35 0.26
CA GLU A 135 -8.54 -18.25 -0.69
C GLU A 135 -9.57 -17.54 -1.57
N PHE A 136 -9.96 -16.32 -1.18
CA PHE A 136 -11.00 -15.55 -1.84
C PHE A 136 -10.66 -15.23 -3.30
N ASP A 137 -11.66 -15.31 -4.18
CA ASP A 137 -11.57 -14.84 -5.56
C ASP A 137 -12.54 -13.65 -5.76
N ALA A 138 -11.98 -12.47 -5.97
CA ALA A 138 -12.75 -11.26 -6.20
C ALA A 138 -13.19 -11.21 -7.66
N HIS A 139 -14.49 -11.35 -7.92
CA HIS A 139 -15.05 -11.17 -9.24
C HIS A 139 -15.46 -9.71 -9.45
N ALA A 140 -14.75 -9.02 -10.33
CA ALA A 140 -15.03 -7.65 -10.74
C ALA A 140 -15.27 -7.59 -12.25
N SER A 141 -16.34 -6.91 -12.68
CA SER A 141 -16.50 -6.62 -14.10
C SER A 141 -15.37 -5.73 -14.60
N GLN A 142 -15.14 -5.68 -15.92
CA GLN A 142 -14.16 -4.74 -16.48
C GLN A 142 -14.50 -3.30 -16.11
N LYS A 143 -15.78 -2.95 -16.11
CA LYS A 143 -16.23 -1.62 -15.70
C LYS A 143 -15.86 -1.34 -14.24
N ASP A 144 -16.21 -2.22 -13.31
CA ASP A 144 -15.94 -2.03 -11.89
C ASP A 144 -14.43 -2.00 -11.61
N LEU A 145 -13.66 -2.84 -12.32
CA LEU A 145 -12.22 -2.87 -12.18
C LEU A 145 -11.62 -1.50 -12.53
N TRP A 146 -11.96 -0.94 -13.69
CA TRP A 146 -11.39 0.31 -14.19
C TRP A 146 -11.99 1.58 -13.60
N GLU A 147 -13.25 1.54 -13.13
CA GLU A 147 -13.91 2.73 -12.59
C GLU A 147 -13.87 2.80 -11.06
N THR A 148 -13.64 1.66 -10.37
CA THR A 148 -13.69 1.59 -8.91
C THR A 148 -12.37 1.15 -8.28
N TYR A 149 -11.82 0.00 -8.71
CA TYR A 149 -10.71 -0.63 -7.97
C TYR A 149 -9.31 -0.20 -8.42
N LEU A 150 -9.12 0.15 -9.68
CA LEU A 150 -7.83 0.54 -10.23
C LEU A 150 -7.49 2.03 -10.13
N PRO A 151 -8.43 3.00 -10.10
CA PRO A 151 -8.10 4.42 -10.20
C PRO A 151 -7.10 4.91 -9.16
N ALA A 152 -7.22 4.48 -7.90
CA ALA A 152 -6.30 4.90 -6.84
C ALA A 152 -4.87 4.35 -7.04
N PHE A 153 -4.73 3.15 -7.57
CA PHE A 153 -3.41 2.59 -7.94
C PHE A 153 -2.82 3.28 -9.16
N GLU A 154 -3.65 3.59 -10.17
CA GLU A 154 -3.20 4.33 -11.34
C GLU A 154 -2.69 5.73 -10.94
N ALA A 155 -3.43 6.45 -10.11
CA ALA A 155 -3.01 7.74 -9.58
C ALA A 155 -1.72 7.63 -8.74
N ALA A 156 -1.59 6.60 -7.91
CA ALA A 156 -0.37 6.34 -7.15
C ALA A 156 0.86 6.17 -8.05
N VAL A 157 0.70 5.45 -9.17
CA VAL A 157 1.78 5.25 -10.16
C VAL A 157 2.06 6.52 -10.95
N LYS A 158 1.03 7.08 -11.61
CA LYS A 158 1.21 8.14 -12.61
C LYS A 158 1.39 9.53 -12.03
N GLU A 159 0.74 9.84 -10.90
CA GLU A 159 0.76 11.17 -10.30
C GLU A 159 1.70 11.28 -9.10
N ALA A 160 1.84 10.22 -8.31
CA ALA A 160 2.70 10.22 -7.14
C ALA A 160 4.06 9.56 -7.36
N GLY A 161 4.26 8.82 -8.45
CA GLY A 161 5.51 8.09 -8.69
C GLY A 161 5.82 7.11 -7.56
N VAL A 162 4.82 6.33 -7.11
CA VAL A 162 5.01 5.40 -6.00
C VAL A 162 6.13 4.41 -6.29
N GLU A 163 7.02 4.22 -5.32
CA GLU A 163 8.18 3.33 -5.47
C GLU A 163 7.81 1.85 -5.47
N SER A 164 6.78 1.47 -4.72
CA SER A 164 6.41 0.07 -4.59
C SER A 164 4.90 -0.15 -4.71
N VAL A 165 4.54 -1.33 -5.21
CA VAL A 165 3.17 -1.84 -5.22
C VAL A 165 3.15 -3.24 -4.61
N MET A 166 2.20 -3.49 -3.70
CA MET A 166 2.05 -4.79 -3.04
C MET A 166 0.89 -5.57 -3.65
N GLY A 167 1.16 -6.77 -4.16
CA GLY A 167 0.13 -7.71 -4.58
C GLY A 167 -0.69 -8.24 -3.40
N ALA A 168 -2.00 -8.33 -3.59
CA ALA A 168 -2.92 -8.83 -2.56
C ALA A 168 -2.83 -10.36 -2.38
N TYR A 169 -3.32 -10.85 -1.24
CA TYR A 169 -3.41 -12.29 -0.96
C TYR A 169 -4.33 -13.04 -1.91
N ASN A 170 -5.49 -12.46 -2.18
CA ASN A 170 -6.58 -13.09 -2.90
C ASN A 170 -6.33 -13.19 -4.41
N ARG A 171 -7.21 -13.90 -5.07
CA ARG A 171 -7.34 -13.86 -6.53
C ARG A 171 -8.23 -12.70 -6.97
N THR A 172 -8.02 -12.23 -8.19
CA THR A 172 -8.94 -11.33 -8.89
C THR A 172 -9.26 -11.94 -10.24
N ASN A 173 -10.53 -12.23 -10.49
CA ASN A 173 -11.01 -12.86 -11.72
C ASN A 173 -10.26 -14.15 -12.06
N GLY A 174 -9.99 -14.99 -11.05
CA GLY A 174 -9.30 -16.27 -11.18
C GLY A 174 -7.78 -16.23 -11.09
N GLU A 175 -7.14 -15.06 -11.27
CA GLU A 175 -5.68 -14.94 -11.19
C GLU A 175 -5.24 -14.57 -9.78
N PRO A 176 -4.26 -15.28 -9.14
CA PRO A 176 -3.63 -14.84 -7.91
C PRO A 176 -3.01 -13.45 -8.09
N CYS A 177 -3.35 -12.48 -7.25
CA CYS A 177 -2.90 -11.10 -7.44
C CYS A 177 -1.37 -10.96 -7.48
N CYS A 178 -0.65 -11.73 -6.65
CA CYS A 178 0.82 -11.73 -6.62
C CYS A 178 1.48 -12.41 -7.83
N GLY A 179 0.72 -13.10 -8.68
CA GLY A 179 1.20 -13.77 -9.90
C GLY A 179 0.38 -13.43 -11.14
N SER A 180 -0.52 -12.45 -11.04
CA SER A 180 -1.44 -12.09 -12.13
C SER A 180 -0.69 -11.44 -13.29
N LYS A 181 -0.77 -12.09 -14.46
CA LYS A 181 -0.27 -11.47 -15.69
C LYS A 181 -1.07 -10.22 -16.04
N THR A 182 -2.39 -10.29 -15.90
CA THR A 182 -3.29 -9.18 -16.20
C THR A 182 -2.96 -7.96 -15.33
N LEU A 183 -2.88 -8.14 -14.01
CA LEU A 183 -2.65 -7.03 -13.08
C LEU A 183 -1.20 -6.52 -13.13
N LEU A 184 -0.23 -7.41 -12.95
CA LEU A 184 1.16 -7.00 -12.73
C LEU A 184 1.89 -6.67 -14.02
N LYS A 185 1.60 -7.38 -15.12
CA LYS A 185 2.26 -7.10 -16.39
C LYS A 185 1.44 -6.17 -17.28
N ASP A 186 0.26 -6.61 -17.70
CA ASP A 186 -0.49 -5.93 -18.74
C ASP A 186 -0.99 -4.54 -18.26
N ILE A 187 -1.45 -4.43 -17.00
CA ILE A 187 -1.93 -3.16 -16.43
C ILE A 187 -0.79 -2.37 -15.79
N LEU A 188 -0.14 -2.91 -14.76
CA LEU A 188 0.82 -2.16 -13.96
C LEU A 188 2.06 -1.76 -14.78
N ARG A 189 2.69 -2.71 -15.47
CA ARG A 189 3.92 -2.45 -16.24
C ARG A 189 3.65 -1.84 -17.61
N ASP A 190 2.83 -2.52 -18.42
CA ASP A 190 2.71 -2.15 -19.84
C ASP A 190 1.79 -0.94 -20.04
N THR A 191 0.65 -0.86 -19.31
CA THR A 191 -0.31 0.23 -19.48
C THR A 191 0.07 1.49 -18.68
N TRP A 192 0.49 1.32 -17.41
CA TRP A 192 0.82 2.45 -16.56
C TRP A 192 2.30 2.84 -16.54
N GLY A 193 3.19 1.99 -17.07
CA GLY A 193 4.62 2.25 -17.13
C GLY A 193 5.31 2.21 -15.78
N PHE A 194 4.81 1.42 -14.83
CA PHE A 194 5.41 1.30 -13.50
C PHE A 194 6.80 0.66 -13.58
N GLU A 195 7.81 1.36 -13.08
CA GLU A 195 9.20 0.89 -13.07
C GLU A 195 9.71 0.47 -11.68
N GLY A 196 8.97 0.82 -10.62
CA GLY A 196 9.31 0.49 -9.24
C GLY A 196 9.26 -1.01 -8.93
N HIS A 197 9.43 -1.38 -7.66
CA HIS A 197 9.41 -2.78 -7.27
C HIS A 197 8.01 -3.28 -6.88
N VAL A 198 7.77 -4.57 -7.11
CA VAL A 198 6.57 -5.27 -6.66
C VAL A 198 6.94 -6.19 -5.50
N VAL A 199 6.16 -6.14 -4.45
CA VAL A 199 6.30 -7.03 -3.29
C VAL A 199 4.99 -7.82 -3.10
N SER A 200 5.08 -9.05 -2.59
CA SER A 200 3.90 -9.79 -2.16
C SER A 200 3.46 -9.33 -0.76
N ASP A 201 2.18 -9.48 -0.45
CA ASP A 201 1.76 -9.47 0.94
C ASP A 201 2.42 -10.63 1.72
N CYS A 202 2.39 -10.57 3.06
CA CYS A 202 3.08 -11.52 3.93
C CYS A 202 2.74 -12.97 3.58
N TRP A 203 3.73 -13.76 3.11
CA TRP A 203 3.55 -15.16 2.74
C TRP A 203 2.60 -15.43 1.56
N ALA A 204 2.06 -14.40 0.88
CA ALA A 204 1.10 -14.58 -0.22
C ALA A 204 1.61 -15.46 -1.37
N ILE A 205 2.91 -15.62 -1.53
CA ILE A 205 3.48 -16.55 -2.52
C ILE A 205 3.18 -18.03 -2.16
N CYS A 206 3.05 -18.34 -0.86
CA CYS A 206 2.64 -19.67 -0.42
C CYS A 206 1.20 -20.01 -0.84
N ASP A 207 0.35 -19.01 -0.98
CA ASP A 207 -1.05 -19.20 -1.37
C ASP A 207 -1.20 -19.78 -2.78
N PHE A 208 -0.20 -19.61 -3.66
CA PHE A 208 -0.23 -20.17 -5.01
C PHE A 208 -0.47 -21.68 -4.99
N HIS A 209 0.22 -22.40 -4.12
CA HIS A 209 0.08 -23.87 -4.00
C HIS A 209 -0.82 -24.31 -2.85
N GLN A 210 -0.96 -23.50 -1.77
CA GLN A 210 -1.72 -23.90 -0.58
C GLN A 210 -3.22 -23.68 -0.74
N THR A 211 -3.64 -22.56 -1.31
CA THR A 211 -5.05 -22.16 -1.34
C THR A 211 -5.57 -21.87 -2.75
N HIS A 212 -4.73 -21.35 -3.64
CA HIS A 212 -5.12 -21.03 -5.02
C HIS A 212 -4.95 -22.20 -5.97
N HIS A 213 -4.08 -23.15 -5.65
CA HIS A 213 -3.82 -24.36 -6.44
C HIS A 213 -3.40 -24.08 -7.89
N VAL A 214 -2.47 -23.15 -8.09
CA VAL A 214 -1.89 -22.76 -9.38
C VAL A 214 -0.38 -22.97 -9.41
#